data_5492bec2be9c6c1af23de2ebe108ae8d
#
_entry.id   5492bec2be9c6c1af23de2ebe108ae8d
#
_cell.length_a   1.000
_cell.length_b   1.000
_cell.length_c   1.000
_cell.angle_alpha   90.00
_cell.angle_beta   90.00
_cell.angle_gamma   90.00
#
_symmetry.space_group_name_H-M   'P 1'
#
loop_
_entity.id
_entity.type
_entity.pdbx_description
1 polymer ?
#
loop_
_entity_poly.entity_id
_entity_poly.type
_entity_poly.pdbx_seq_one_letter_code
_entity_poly.pdbx_strand_id
1 'polypeptide(L)'
;IKIKEDTLTQQWKATGELNRKARMLKTELFATGKKKISLPYINRRFGAEVTFDTLYYSMTEENLANNQLRLNGKARVSGLDIFHKALSPEVIHLDRGQLTYQMNIGNHTLELDSTTTVLFNKIQFHPYLRAEKKEAQWHFTAAIDKSWFPADDLFGSLPKGLFSNLEGIKTRGELAYHFLLDIDFAQLDSLRFESELKEKDFRIMEYGATPLSKMSEEFTYTAYENGMPVRSFPIGPSWEHFTPLDSISPLLRMSVMQSEDGAFFYHKGFLPDAIREALIYDLQVKRFARGGSTITMQLVKNVFLNRNKNFARKLEEALIVWLIETERLTSKERMYEVYLNIAEWGPLVYGIREASAYYFNKRPSQLTTEESIFLASIIPKPKHFRNSFAENGQLKKNMEGYYKLIAGRLAQKGLISEIEADTIRPDIQVTGDAL
;
A
#
# COMPACT_ATOMS: atom_id res chain seq x y z
N ILE A 1 2.15 40.77 9.93
CA ILE A 1 0.80 40.25 10.29
C ILE A 1 0.89 39.69 11.70
N LYS A 2 -0.06 40.05 12.53
CA LYS A 2 -0.21 39.52 13.89
C LYS A 2 -1.56 38.81 13.95
N ILE A 3 -1.52 37.50 14.19
CA ILE A 3 -2.72 36.70 14.40
C ILE A 3 -2.77 36.32 15.85
N LYS A 4 -3.90 36.59 16.50
CA LYS A 4 -4.20 36.17 17.88
C LYS A 4 -5.32 35.15 17.80
N GLU A 5 -5.07 33.95 18.26
CA GLU A 5 -6.06 32.89 18.35
C GLU A 5 -5.96 32.27 19.76
N ASP A 6 -7.03 32.44 20.54
CA ASP A 6 -7.09 32.06 21.97
C ASP A 6 -5.89 32.57 22.76
N THR A 7 -5.02 31.68 23.22
CA THR A 7 -3.78 32.00 23.96
C THR A 7 -2.54 32.14 23.07
N LEU A 8 -2.63 31.80 21.77
CA LEU A 8 -1.52 31.85 20.83
C LEU A 8 -1.48 33.20 20.10
N THR A 9 -0.40 33.94 20.30
CA THR A 9 -0.08 35.13 19.49
C THR A 9 1.08 34.79 18.57
N GLN A 10 0.83 34.84 17.26
CA GLN A 10 1.86 34.64 16.26
C GLN A 10 2.18 35.96 15.54
N GLN A 11 3.46 36.18 15.32
CA GLN A 11 3.93 37.27 14.47
C GLN A 11 4.74 36.68 13.32
N TRP A 12 4.37 37.04 12.11
CA TRP A 12 5.09 36.68 10.91
C TRP A 12 5.05 37.86 9.92
N LYS A 13 6.00 37.89 9.03
CA LYS A 13 6.10 38.93 8.01
C LYS A 13 5.59 38.38 6.71
N ALA A 14 4.74 39.16 6.05
CA ALA A 14 4.32 38.91 4.68
C ALA A 14 4.86 40.04 3.82
N THR A 15 5.50 39.68 2.72
CA THR A 15 5.82 40.59 1.62
C THR A 15 5.13 40.09 0.37
N GLY A 16 4.72 40.98 -0.52
CA GLY A 16 4.07 40.53 -1.75
C GLY A 16 3.78 41.69 -2.70
N GLU A 17 3.46 41.30 -3.92
CA GLU A 17 3.07 42.18 -5.02
C GLU A 17 1.81 41.61 -5.67
N LEU A 18 0.83 42.48 -5.88
CA LEU A 18 -0.36 42.16 -6.65
C LEU A 18 -0.44 43.12 -7.83
N ASN A 19 -0.21 42.60 -9.03
CA ASN A 19 -0.35 43.40 -10.27
C ASN A 19 -1.58 42.94 -11.04
N ARG A 20 -2.66 43.73 -10.96
CA ARG A 20 -3.94 43.41 -11.60
C ARG A 20 -3.86 43.45 -13.12
N LYS A 21 -3.05 44.37 -13.70
CA LYS A 21 -2.89 44.47 -15.17
C LYS A 21 -2.12 43.27 -15.72
N ALA A 22 -1.06 42.85 -15.03
CA ALA A 22 -0.28 41.69 -15.41
C ALA A 22 -0.89 40.37 -14.89
N ARG A 23 -2.01 40.42 -14.19
CA ARG A 23 -2.67 39.27 -13.55
C ARG A 23 -1.67 38.41 -12.75
N MET A 24 -0.83 39.05 -11.96
CA MET A 24 0.28 38.46 -11.21
C MET A 24 0.08 38.64 -9.72
N LEU A 25 0.29 37.57 -8.99
CA LEU A 25 0.41 37.55 -7.53
C LEU A 25 1.77 36.99 -7.13
N LYS A 26 2.47 37.67 -6.24
CA LYS A 26 3.64 37.13 -5.52
C LYS A 26 3.43 37.35 -4.04
N THR A 27 3.79 36.37 -3.22
CA THR A 27 3.76 36.52 -1.77
C THR A 27 4.85 35.68 -1.14
N GLU A 28 5.41 36.19 -0.08
CA GLU A 28 6.39 35.48 0.74
C GLU A 28 6.05 35.67 2.22
N LEU A 29 5.98 34.58 2.93
CA LEU A 29 5.70 34.50 4.35
C LEU A 29 6.92 33.95 5.07
N PHE A 30 7.35 34.60 6.13
CA PHE A 30 8.44 34.12 6.95
C PHE A 30 8.26 34.46 8.43
N ALA A 31 8.74 33.56 9.27
CA ALA A 31 8.67 33.70 10.71
C ALA A 31 9.57 34.88 11.19
N THR A 32 9.09 35.65 12.14
CA THR A 32 9.84 36.75 12.75
C THR A 32 10.40 36.36 14.12
N GLY A 33 10.97 35.17 14.25
CA GLY A 33 11.51 34.67 15.51
C GLY A 33 11.84 33.19 15.43
N LYS A 34 12.00 32.55 16.59
CA LYS A 34 12.31 31.10 16.67
C LYS A 34 11.12 30.18 16.43
N LYS A 35 9.88 30.71 16.35
CA LYS A 35 8.67 29.91 16.16
C LYS A 35 8.29 29.89 14.70
N LYS A 36 8.00 28.70 14.17
CA LYS A 36 7.46 28.49 12.84
C LYS A 36 6.09 29.17 12.67
N ILE A 37 5.74 29.50 11.43
CA ILE A 37 4.41 30.00 11.08
C ILE A 37 3.43 28.83 11.20
N SER A 38 2.30 29.05 11.85
CA SER A 38 1.18 28.12 11.89
C SER A 38 -0.01 28.67 11.10
N LEU A 39 -0.76 27.82 10.47
CA LEU A 39 -1.98 28.16 9.73
C LEU A 39 -3.23 27.63 10.47
N PRO A 40 -3.78 28.41 11.43
CA PRO A 40 -4.88 27.94 12.27
C PRO A 40 -6.16 27.60 11.50
N TYR A 41 -6.42 28.27 10.36
CA TYR A 41 -7.53 27.96 9.47
C TYR A 41 -7.48 26.50 8.96
N ILE A 42 -6.29 26.01 8.65
CA ILE A 42 -6.09 24.63 8.17
C ILE A 42 -6.47 23.64 9.28
N ASN A 43 -6.05 23.91 10.53
CA ASN A 43 -6.43 23.07 11.66
C ASN A 43 -7.95 23.01 11.83
N ARG A 44 -8.63 24.16 11.87
CA ARG A 44 -10.10 24.21 12.03
C ARG A 44 -10.86 23.54 10.90
N ARG A 45 -10.39 23.69 9.65
CA ARG A 45 -11.10 23.18 8.47
C ARG A 45 -10.85 21.70 8.21
N PHE A 46 -9.62 21.24 8.44
CA PHE A 46 -9.13 19.93 8.03
C PHE A 46 -8.60 19.09 9.20
N GLY A 47 -8.54 19.60 10.42
CA GLY A 47 -7.95 18.90 11.56
C GLY A 47 -6.42 18.68 11.44
N ALA A 48 -5.76 19.42 10.55
CA ALA A 48 -4.33 19.30 10.30
C ALA A 48 -3.57 20.47 10.94
N GLU A 49 -2.56 20.18 11.75
CA GLU A 49 -1.61 21.19 12.22
C GLU A 49 -0.50 21.33 11.18
N VAL A 50 -0.36 22.51 10.62
CA VAL A 50 0.65 22.81 9.59
C VAL A 50 1.49 23.97 10.07
N THR A 51 2.80 23.73 10.16
CA THR A 51 3.78 24.78 10.48
C THR A 51 4.93 24.76 9.49
N PHE A 52 5.55 25.93 9.24
CA PHE A 52 6.69 26.07 8.34
C PHE A 52 7.54 27.28 8.69
N ASP A 53 8.78 27.31 8.20
CA ASP A 53 9.68 28.45 8.39
C ASP A 53 9.42 29.54 7.35
N THR A 54 9.38 29.18 6.07
CA THR A 54 9.11 30.10 4.97
C THR A 54 8.15 29.48 3.95
N LEU A 55 7.33 30.32 3.36
CA LEU A 55 6.49 29.96 2.22
C LEU A 55 6.57 31.09 1.17
N TYR A 56 7.05 30.73 0.00
CA TYR A 56 6.99 31.60 -1.19
C TYR A 56 5.91 31.06 -2.14
N TYR A 57 5.11 31.95 -2.67
CA TYR A 57 4.12 31.62 -3.70
C TYR A 57 4.08 32.73 -4.78
N SER A 58 4.09 32.32 -6.05
CA SER A 58 3.83 33.23 -7.17
C SER A 58 2.91 32.56 -8.18
N MET A 59 2.07 33.37 -8.81
CA MET A 59 1.15 32.94 -9.85
C MET A 59 0.99 34.03 -10.89
N THR A 60 0.91 33.64 -12.15
CA THR A 60 0.47 34.46 -13.27
C THR A 60 -0.68 33.78 -13.99
N GLU A 61 -1.63 34.60 -14.46
CA GLU A 61 -2.80 34.15 -15.21
C GLU A 61 -2.72 34.65 -16.66
N GLU A 62 -2.95 33.73 -17.57
CA GLU A 62 -3.00 34.05 -19.02
C GLU A 62 -4.28 33.48 -19.61
N ASN A 63 -5.05 34.33 -20.29
CA ASN A 63 -6.20 33.88 -21.06
C ASN A 63 -5.73 33.38 -22.42
N LEU A 64 -6.05 32.14 -22.72
CA LEU A 64 -5.80 31.51 -24.00
C LEU A 64 -7.03 31.62 -24.92
N ALA A 65 -6.86 31.27 -26.19
CA ALA A 65 -7.97 31.11 -27.11
C ALA A 65 -8.98 30.05 -26.60
N ASN A 66 -10.21 30.08 -27.12
CA ASN A 66 -11.27 29.12 -26.80
C ASN A 66 -11.68 29.07 -25.31
N ASN A 67 -11.66 30.20 -24.63
CA ASN A 67 -12.09 30.34 -23.25
C ASN A 67 -11.28 29.44 -22.27
N GLN A 68 -10.01 29.23 -22.58
CA GLN A 68 -9.09 28.51 -21.74
C GLN A 68 -8.26 29.48 -20.89
N LEU A 69 -7.98 29.08 -19.66
CA LEU A 69 -7.14 29.79 -18.69
C LEU A 69 -5.89 29.00 -18.41
N ARG A 70 -4.74 29.65 -18.51
CA ARG A 70 -3.45 29.09 -18.06
C ARG A 70 -3.01 29.77 -16.78
N LEU A 71 -2.68 28.98 -15.78
CA LEU A 71 -2.04 29.43 -14.55
C LEU A 71 -0.62 28.90 -14.51
N ASN A 72 0.35 29.80 -14.46
CA ASN A 72 1.76 29.46 -14.23
C ASN A 72 2.11 29.91 -12.81
N GLY A 73 2.68 28.99 -12.02
CA GLY A 73 2.96 29.31 -10.64
C GLY A 73 4.18 28.61 -10.08
N LYS A 74 4.65 29.16 -8.95
CA LYS A 74 5.74 28.57 -8.17
C LYS A 74 5.41 28.67 -6.69
N ALA A 75 5.50 27.55 -6.00
CA ALA A 75 5.43 27.46 -4.55
C ALA A 75 6.74 26.88 -4.00
N ARG A 76 7.26 27.43 -2.92
CA ARG A 76 8.41 26.90 -2.17
C ARG A 76 8.10 26.96 -0.70
N VAL A 77 8.40 25.88 0.01
CA VAL A 77 8.26 25.81 1.46
C VAL A 77 9.55 25.25 2.07
N SER A 78 9.94 25.74 3.23
CA SER A 78 11.04 25.19 4.02
C SER A 78 10.60 24.88 5.43
N GLY A 79 11.17 23.83 6.01
CA GLY A 79 10.90 23.38 7.38
C GLY A 79 9.42 23.13 7.62
N LEU A 80 8.76 22.43 6.69
CA LEU A 80 7.34 22.12 6.79
C LEU A 80 7.11 20.95 7.75
N ASP A 81 6.30 21.19 8.80
CA ASP A 81 5.78 20.14 9.68
C ASP A 81 4.27 20.01 9.47
N ILE A 82 3.83 18.78 9.34
CA ILE A 82 2.40 18.45 9.22
C ILE A 82 2.06 17.40 10.25
N PHE A 83 1.05 17.66 11.06
CA PHE A 83 0.43 16.64 11.92
C PHE A 83 -1.04 16.49 11.56
N HIS A 84 -1.42 15.28 11.20
CA HIS A 84 -2.82 14.90 10.97
C HIS A 84 -2.99 13.42 11.25
N LYS A 85 -3.88 13.07 12.18
CA LYS A 85 -4.08 11.68 12.67
C LYS A 85 -4.37 10.65 11.58
N ALA A 86 -5.00 11.06 10.47
CA ALA A 86 -5.26 10.15 9.35
C ALA A 86 -4.04 9.93 8.44
N LEU A 87 -3.00 10.77 8.54
CA LEU A 87 -1.77 10.65 7.76
C LEU A 87 -0.69 9.88 8.54
N SER A 88 -0.43 10.30 9.76
CA SER A 88 0.58 9.69 10.64
C SER A 88 0.25 9.95 12.11
N PRO A 89 0.60 9.04 13.03
CA PRO A 89 0.58 9.30 14.47
C PRO A 89 1.68 10.28 14.92
N GLU A 90 2.69 10.52 14.08
CA GLU A 90 3.82 11.40 14.33
C GLU A 90 3.77 12.64 13.43
N VAL A 91 4.54 13.66 13.79
CA VAL A 91 4.72 14.84 12.95
C VAL A 91 5.53 14.47 11.72
N ILE A 92 4.98 14.75 10.54
CA ILE A 92 5.66 14.56 9.26
C ILE A 92 6.53 15.78 9.01
N HIS A 93 7.82 15.56 8.83
CA HIS A 93 8.78 16.64 8.56
C HIS A 93 9.30 16.61 7.13
N LEU A 94 9.23 17.76 6.46
CA LEU A 94 9.77 17.99 5.12
C LEU A 94 10.74 19.20 5.15
N ASP A 95 12.01 18.96 4.89
CA ASP A 95 13.01 20.02 4.90
C ASP A 95 12.76 21.06 3.81
N ARG A 96 12.50 20.60 2.59
CA ARG A 96 12.31 21.45 1.42
C ARG A 96 11.28 20.87 0.46
N GLY A 97 10.29 21.71 0.08
CA GLY A 97 9.36 21.44 -0.99
C GLY A 97 9.34 22.58 -2.01
N GLN A 98 9.29 22.23 -3.31
CA GLN A 98 9.05 23.20 -4.38
C GLN A 98 8.13 22.60 -5.42
N LEU A 99 7.19 23.41 -5.88
CA LEU A 99 6.32 23.12 -7.00
C LEU A 99 6.44 24.30 -8.00
N THR A 100 6.81 23.99 -9.23
CA THR A 100 6.67 24.92 -10.35
C THR A 100 5.65 24.29 -11.28
N TYR A 101 4.53 24.95 -11.50
CA TYR A 101 3.41 24.35 -12.21
C TYR A 101 2.92 25.20 -13.38
N GLN A 102 2.46 24.51 -14.40
CA GLN A 102 1.62 25.03 -15.45
C GLN A 102 0.30 24.25 -15.44
N MET A 103 -0.79 24.97 -15.20
CA MET A 103 -2.14 24.41 -15.13
C MET A 103 -3.00 25.03 -16.23
N ASN A 104 -3.58 24.21 -17.07
CA ASN A 104 -4.51 24.62 -18.11
C ASN A 104 -5.94 24.28 -17.65
N ILE A 105 -6.82 25.26 -17.65
CA ILE A 105 -8.21 25.13 -17.22
C ILE A 105 -9.10 25.48 -18.42
N GLY A 106 -9.87 24.51 -18.88
CA GLY A 106 -10.88 24.70 -19.94
C GLY A 106 -12.29 24.46 -19.41
N ASN A 107 -13.30 24.58 -20.27
CA ASN A 107 -14.70 24.37 -19.87
C ASN A 107 -14.97 22.98 -19.30
N HIS A 108 -14.27 21.96 -19.81
CA HIS A 108 -14.44 20.56 -19.46
C HIS A 108 -13.10 19.86 -19.18
N THR A 109 -12.01 20.61 -19.06
CA THR A 109 -10.66 20.08 -18.89
C THR A 109 -9.92 20.78 -17.77
N LEU A 110 -9.22 20.03 -16.96
CA LEU A 110 -8.23 20.50 -16.01
C LEU A 110 -6.95 19.69 -16.25
N GLU A 111 -5.87 20.37 -16.54
CA GLU A 111 -4.58 19.71 -16.86
C GLU A 111 -3.45 20.36 -16.08
N LEU A 112 -2.66 19.56 -15.42
CA LEU A 112 -1.36 19.90 -14.89
C LEU A 112 -0.33 19.41 -15.90
N ASP A 113 0.29 20.34 -16.58
CA ASP A 113 1.17 20.07 -17.72
C ASP A 113 2.45 19.33 -17.30
N SER A 114 2.99 18.52 -18.20
CA SER A 114 4.22 17.73 -17.97
C SER A 114 5.48 18.58 -17.75
N THR A 115 5.45 19.88 -18.04
CA THR A 115 6.51 20.83 -17.65
C THR A 115 6.50 21.16 -16.17
N THR A 116 5.43 20.79 -15.46
CA THR A 116 5.35 20.92 -14.01
C THR A 116 6.49 20.18 -13.33
N THR A 117 7.14 20.84 -12.39
CA THR A 117 8.26 20.29 -11.65
C THR A 117 7.94 20.27 -10.16
N VAL A 118 8.04 19.10 -9.56
CA VAL A 118 8.00 18.91 -8.10
C VAL A 118 9.41 18.59 -7.62
N LEU A 119 9.88 19.36 -6.65
CA LEU A 119 11.08 19.04 -5.87
C LEU A 119 10.64 18.71 -4.44
N PHE A 120 11.01 17.54 -3.98
CA PHE A 120 10.68 17.02 -2.67
C PHE A 120 11.99 16.55 -2.00
N ASN A 121 12.50 17.33 -1.06
CA ASN A 121 13.85 17.20 -0.52
C ASN A 121 14.92 17.15 -1.62
N LYS A 122 15.43 15.98 -1.96
CA LYS A 122 16.44 15.78 -3.02
C LYS A 122 15.84 15.30 -4.35
N ILE A 123 14.65 14.73 -4.32
CA ILE A 123 14.05 14.12 -5.51
C ILE A 123 13.24 15.15 -6.32
N GLN A 124 13.53 15.23 -7.60
CA GLN A 124 12.79 16.04 -8.56
C GLN A 124 12.09 15.15 -9.59
N PHE A 125 10.82 15.44 -9.89
CA PHE A 125 10.06 14.72 -10.90
C PHE A 125 9.03 15.63 -11.58
N HIS A 126 8.46 15.16 -12.68
CA HIS A 126 7.52 15.89 -13.53
C HIS A 126 6.20 15.13 -13.60
N PRO A 127 5.21 15.47 -12.75
CA PRO A 127 3.90 14.85 -12.82
C PRO A 127 3.07 15.44 -13.96
N TYR A 128 2.36 14.59 -14.66
CA TYR A 128 1.29 14.96 -15.58
C TYR A 128 -0.03 14.49 -14.99
N LEU A 129 -1.02 15.41 -14.92
CA LEU A 129 -2.37 15.08 -14.47
C LEU A 129 -3.37 15.72 -15.43
N ARG A 130 -4.35 14.95 -15.89
CA ARG A 130 -5.45 15.47 -16.70
C ARG A 130 -6.78 14.90 -16.23
N ALA A 131 -7.76 15.78 -16.08
CA ALA A 131 -9.16 15.43 -15.90
C ALA A 131 -9.95 16.06 -17.02
N GLU A 132 -10.66 15.27 -17.80
CA GLU A 132 -11.49 15.72 -18.92
C GLU A 132 -12.90 15.17 -18.78
N LYS A 133 -13.90 16.01 -18.94
CA LYS A 133 -15.28 15.56 -18.98
C LYS A 133 -15.73 15.47 -20.44
N LYS A 134 -15.92 14.23 -20.92
CA LYS A 134 -16.47 13.94 -22.26
C LYS A 134 -17.94 13.56 -22.09
N GLU A 135 -18.82 14.33 -22.72
CA GLU A 135 -20.26 14.17 -22.55
C GLU A 135 -20.68 14.24 -21.07
N ALA A 136 -21.09 13.12 -20.48
CA ALA A 136 -21.51 13.03 -19.08
C ALA A 136 -20.47 12.34 -18.16
N GLN A 137 -19.39 11.79 -18.71
CA GLN A 137 -18.41 10.99 -17.97
C GLN A 137 -17.05 11.67 -17.88
N TRP A 138 -16.31 11.33 -16.85
CA TRP A 138 -14.94 11.80 -16.64
C TRP A 138 -13.91 10.83 -17.22
N HIS A 139 -12.82 11.40 -17.71
CA HIS A 139 -11.60 10.69 -18.06
C HIS A 139 -10.45 11.28 -17.26
N PHE A 140 -9.71 10.45 -16.54
CA PHE A 140 -8.55 10.82 -15.73
C PHE A 140 -7.29 10.17 -16.24
N THR A 141 -6.26 10.96 -16.40
CA THR A 141 -4.90 10.48 -16.70
C THR A 141 -3.94 11.04 -15.67
N ALA A 142 -3.10 10.18 -15.09
CA ALA A 142 -1.97 10.58 -14.25
C ALA A 142 -0.72 9.83 -14.70
N ALA A 143 0.38 10.55 -14.88
CA ALA A 143 1.65 9.95 -15.32
C ALA A 143 2.86 10.60 -14.64
N ILE A 144 3.89 9.80 -14.40
CA ILE A 144 5.21 10.23 -13.97
C ILE A 144 6.23 9.39 -14.72
N ASP A 145 7.15 10.05 -15.43
CA ASP A 145 8.32 9.41 -16.01
C ASP A 145 9.57 10.07 -15.43
N LYS A 146 10.33 9.30 -14.65
CA LYS A 146 11.58 9.76 -14.09
C LYS A 146 12.72 8.89 -14.59
N SER A 147 13.59 9.48 -15.39
CA SER A 147 14.84 8.87 -15.84
C SER A 147 15.76 8.54 -14.65
N TRP A 148 16.83 7.81 -14.91
CA TRP A 148 17.79 7.35 -13.91
C TRP A 148 18.26 8.47 -12.97
N PHE A 149 18.22 8.18 -11.67
CA PHE A 149 18.64 9.07 -10.58
C PHE A 149 19.22 8.26 -9.43
N PRO A 150 20.06 8.85 -8.56
CA PRO A 150 20.63 8.14 -7.43
C PRO A 150 19.55 7.60 -6.48
N ALA A 151 19.66 6.32 -6.11
CA ALA A 151 18.70 5.68 -5.20
C ALA A 151 18.63 6.39 -3.84
N ASP A 152 19.78 6.88 -3.33
CA ASP A 152 19.84 7.63 -2.08
C ASP A 152 19.06 8.95 -2.10
N ASP A 153 18.80 9.51 -3.28
CA ASP A 153 17.93 10.69 -3.40
C ASP A 153 16.46 10.35 -3.11
N LEU A 154 15.98 9.14 -3.46
CA LEU A 154 14.64 8.69 -3.10
C LEU A 154 14.55 8.42 -1.60
N PHE A 155 15.38 7.52 -1.11
CA PHE A 155 15.30 7.07 0.28
C PHE A 155 15.67 8.17 1.28
N GLY A 156 16.65 9.00 0.95
CA GLY A 156 17.01 10.18 1.74
C GLY A 156 16.01 11.35 1.65
N SER A 157 15.02 11.26 0.75
CA SER A 157 13.93 12.23 0.63
C SER A 157 12.66 11.81 1.37
N LEU A 158 12.58 10.58 1.86
CA LEU A 158 11.39 10.11 2.58
C LEU A 158 11.16 10.97 3.84
N PRO A 159 9.96 11.53 4.03
CA PRO A 159 9.69 12.38 5.19
C PRO A 159 9.76 11.59 6.49
N LYS A 160 10.43 12.16 7.48
CA LYS A 160 10.44 11.61 8.83
C LYS A 160 9.03 11.56 9.40
N GLY A 161 8.76 10.52 10.20
CA GLY A 161 7.45 10.29 10.80
C GLY A 161 6.42 9.67 9.84
N LEU A 162 6.77 9.43 8.56
CA LEU A 162 5.87 8.84 7.58
C LEU A 162 6.30 7.43 7.13
N PHE A 163 7.60 7.17 7.05
CA PHE A 163 8.24 5.93 6.63
C PHE A 163 9.13 5.39 7.74
N SER A 164 8.51 5.04 8.86
CA SER A 164 9.22 4.77 10.12
C SER A 164 10.20 3.59 10.05
N ASN A 165 9.88 2.55 9.28
CA ASN A 165 10.79 1.40 9.12
C ASN A 165 12.01 1.72 8.26
N LEU A 166 11.85 2.65 7.31
CA LEU A 166 12.89 3.05 6.35
C LEU A 166 13.71 4.25 6.81
N GLU A 167 13.37 4.86 7.95
CA GLU A 167 14.07 6.03 8.44
C GLU A 167 15.55 5.74 8.68
N GLY A 168 16.43 6.51 8.01
CA GLY A 168 17.87 6.35 8.07
C GLY A 168 18.47 5.30 7.14
N ILE A 169 17.68 4.65 6.29
CA ILE A 169 18.19 3.70 5.29
C ILE A 169 19.18 4.42 4.35
N LYS A 170 20.31 3.75 4.06
CA LYS A 170 21.29 4.21 3.07
C LYS A 170 21.38 3.23 1.92
N THR A 171 21.40 3.76 0.74
CA THR A 171 21.39 2.98 -0.50
C THR A 171 22.44 3.47 -1.48
N ARG A 172 22.79 2.64 -2.47
CA ARG A 172 23.58 3.02 -3.62
C ARG A 172 22.94 2.52 -4.90
N GLY A 173 23.46 2.97 -6.06
CA GLY A 173 22.95 2.64 -7.37
C GLY A 173 21.97 3.66 -7.88
N GLU A 174 21.31 3.36 -8.97
CA GLU A 174 20.38 4.25 -9.65
C GLU A 174 19.01 3.61 -9.76
N LEU A 175 17.99 4.45 -9.76
CA LEU A 175 16.59 4.09 -9.95
C LEU A 175 16.00 4.85 -11.13
N ALA A 176 15.02 4.25 -11.81
CA ALA A 176 14.15 4.95 -12.75
C ALA A 176 12.71 4.56 -12.44
N TYR A 177 11.78 5.49 -12.57
CA TYR A 177 10.38 5.25 -12.21
C TYR A 177 9.44 5.62 -13.34
N HIS A 178 8.56 4.69 -13.67
CA HIS A 178 7.44 4.89 -14.57
C HIS A 178 6.13 4.65 -13.85
N PHE A 179 5.17 5.55 -14.05
CA PHE A 179 3.80 5.42 -13.55
C PHE A 179 2.82 5.93 -14.59
N LEU A 180 1.79 5.16 -14.85
CA LEU A 180 0.63 5.56 -15.64
C LEU A 180 -0.65 5.02 -15.02
N LEU A 181 -1.60 5.91 -14.79
CA LEU A 181 -2.98 5.59 -14.48
C LEU A 181 -3.87 6.32 -15.46
N ASP A 182 -4.66 5.58 -16.24
CA ASP A 182 -5.60 6.13 -17.21
C ASP A 182 -6.97 5.47 -17.00
N ILE A 183 -7.98 6.27 -16.67
CA ILE A 183 -9.32 5.81 -16.29
C ILE A 183 -10.36 6.54 -17.12
N ASP A 184 -10.99 5.85 -18.05
CA ASP A 184 -12.20 6.32 -18.73
C ASP A 184 -13.43 5.74 -18.02
N PHE A 185 -14.20 6.61 -17.34
CA PHE A 185 -15.43 6.19 -16.64
C PHE A 185 -16.57 5.77 -17.58
N ALA A 186 -16.45 6.04 -18.89
CA ALA A 186 -17.36 5.50 -19.90
C ALA A 186 -16.98 4.05 -20.28
N GLN A 187 -15.71 3.66 -20.11
CA GLN A 187 -15.17 2.37 -20.52
C GLN A 187 -14.16 1.86 -19.50
N LEU A 188 -14.63 1.46 -18.31
CA LEU A 188 -13.75 1.03 -17.20
C LEU A 188 -12.84 -0.15 -17.57
N ASP A 189 -13.27 -1.03 -18.48
CA ASP A 189 -12.46 -2.16 -18.93
C ASP A 189 -11.18 -1.72 -19.70
N SER A 190 -11.17 -0.51 -20.24
CA SER A 190 -9.98 0.09 -20.89
C SER A 190 -8.97 0.69 -19.92
N LEU A 191 -9.23 0.64 -18.60
CA LEU A 191 -8.33 1.17 -17.57
C LEU A 191 -6.90 0.64 -17.76
N ARG A 192 -5.94 1.57 -17.77
CA ARG A 192 -4.51 1.26 -17.77
C ARG A 192 -3.92 1.62 -16.43
N PHE A 193 -3.17 0.70 -15.88
CA PHE A 193 -2.39 0.89 -14.67
C PHE A 193 -1.01 0.29 -14.87
N GLU A 194 0.00 1.14 -14.84
CA GLU A 194 1.40 0.79 -14.98
C GLU A 194 2.19 1.44 -13.85
N SER A 195 3.01 0.69 -13.14
CA SER A 195 3.89 1.22 -12.10
C SER A 195 5.13 0.34 -12.02
N GLU A 196 6.27 0.90 -12.35
CA GLU A 196 7.53 0.17 -12.39
C GLU A 196 8.67 1.03 -11.81
N LEU A 197 9.34 0.49 -10.79
CA LEU A 197 10.57 1.04 -10.24
C LEU A 197 11.73 0.16 -10.69
N LYS A 198 12.49 0.62 -11.70
CA LYS A 198 13.68 -0.05 -12.23
C LYS A 198 14.90 0.29 -11.40
N GLU A 199 15.82 -0.66 -11.30
CA GLU A 199 17.07 -0.51 -10.58
C GLU A 199 18.27 -0.80 -11.45
N LYS A 200 19.41 -0.16 -11.13
CA LYS A 200 20.71 -0.43 -11.72
C LYS A 200 21.78 -0.33 -10.64
N ASP A 201 22.49 -1.45 -10.42
CA ASP A 201 23.53 -1.58 -9.38
C ASP A 201 23.04 -1.21 -7.97
N PHE A 202 21.74 -1.38 -7.73
CA PHE A 202 21.12 -1.04 -6.46
C PHE A 202 21.60 -1.97 -5.34
N ARG A 203 21.86 -1.40 -4.15
CA ARG A 203 22.14 -2.12 -2.91
C ARG A 203 21.72 -1.31 -1.70
N ILE A 204 21.22 -2.00 -0.69
CA ILE A 204 21.08 -1.45 0.66
C ILE A 204 22.45 -1.50 1.33
N MET A 205 22.96 -0.35 1.73
CA MET A 205 24.26 -0.21 2.41
C MET A 205 24.10 -0.28 3.93
N GLU A 206 23.04 0.34 4.45
CA GLU A 206 22.67 0.29 5.86
C GLU A 206 21.14 0.23 5.95
N TYR A 207 20.60 -0.65 6.78
CA TYR A 207 19.16 -0.66 7.05
C TYR A 207 18.75 0.60 7.81
N GLY A 208 17.49 0.99 7.64
CA GLY A 208 16.87 2.02 8.45
C GLY A 208 16.55 1.52 9.87
N ALA A 209 15.52 2.09 10.47
CA ALA A 209 15.11 1.73 11.82
C ALA A 209 14.75 0.24 11.99
N THR A 210 14.39 -0.45 10.88
CA THR A 210 14.04 -1.87 10.91
C THR A 210 14.93 -2.67 9.96
N PRO A 211 15.55 -3.80 10.41
CA PRO A 211 16.28 -4.71 9.55
C PRO A 211 15.30 -5.50 8.67
N LEU A 212 15.27 -5.19 7.36
CA LEU A 212 14.31 -5.80 6.42
C LEU A 212 14.59 -7.29 6.16
N SER A 213 15.79 -7.77 6.48
CA SER A 213 16.19 -9.19 6.38
C SER A 213 15.69 -10.06 7.54
N LYS A 214 15.01 -9.49 8.55
CA LYS A 214 14.64 -10.25 9.76
C LYS A 214 13.81 -11.51 9.50
N MET A 215 13.07 -11.60 8.40
CA MET A 215 12.31 -12.80 8.05
C MET A 215 13.19 -13.98 7.58
N SER A 216 14.45 -13.74 7.19
CA SER A 216 15.35 -14.82 6.74
C SER A 216 15.77 -15.77 7.86
N GLU A 217 15.66 -15.31 9.10
CA GLU A 217 16.03 -16.06 10.31
C GLU A 217 14.81 -16.24 11.23
N GLU A 218 15.03 -16.83 12.39
CA GLU A 218 14.02 -16.87 13.44
C GLU A 218 13.82 -15.48 14.02
N PHE A 219 12.57 -15.06 14.15
CA PHE A 219 12.20 -13.75 14.72
C PHE A 219 10.91 -13.83 15.53
N THR A 220 10.72 -12.91 16.45
CA THR A 220 9.46 -12.79 17.18
C THR A 220 8.42 -12.05 16.34
N TYR A 221 7.28 -12.69 16.11
CA TYR A 221 6.09 -12.08 15.52
C TYR A 221 5.11 -11.70 16.62
N THR A 222 4.52 -10.51 16.49
CA THR A 222 3.45 -10.05 17.38
C THR A 222 2.18 -9.80 16.57
N ALA A 223 1.14 -10.53 16.90
CA ALA A 223 -0.20 -10.33 16.36
C ALA A 223 -0.90 -9.18 17.09
N TYR A 224 -1.63 -8.35 16.32
CA TYR A 224 -2.35 -7.19 16.85
C TYR A 224 -3.83 -7.25 16.49
N GLU A 225 -4.69 -6.85 17.44
CA GLU A 225 -6.11 -6.58 17.21
C GLU A 225 -6.46 -5.17 17.66
N ASN A 226 -7.14 -4.41 16.80
CA ASN A 226 -7.52 -3.01 17.07
C ASN A 226 -6.34 -2.13 17.56
N GLY A 227 -5.12 -2.40 17.07
CA GLY A 227 -3.92 -1.69 17.48
C GLY A 227 -3.26 -2.18 18.77
N MET A 228 -3.86 -3.15 19.47
CA MET A 228 -3.30 -3.75 20.68
C MET A 228 -2.64 -5.09 20.40
N PRO A 229 -1.47 -5.38 20.99
CA PRO A 229 -0.84 -6.70 20.86
C PRO A 229 -1.70 -7.73 21.59
N VAL A 230 -2.01 -8.84 20.92
CA VAL A 230 -2.81 -9.94 21.47
C VAL A 230 -2.00 -11.20 21.72
N ARG A 231 -0.94 -11.42 20.94
CA ARG A 231 -0.08 -12.60 21.08
C ARG A 231 1.27 -12.35 20.45
N SER A 232 2.35 -12.82 21.09
CA SER A 232 3.70 -12.82 20.56
C SER A 232 4.29 -14.23 20.63
N PHE A 233 4.95 -14.66 19.55
CA PHE A 233 5.58 -15.98 19.45
C PHE A 233 6.73 -15.96 18.43
N PRO A 234 7.75 -16.84 18.59
CA PRO A 234 8.84 -16.90 17.62
C PRO A 234 8.38 -17.61 16.33
N ILE A 235 8.93 -17.19 15.20
CA ILE A 235 8.73 -17.85 13.90
C ILE A 235 10.00 -18.57 13.52
N GLY A 236 10.15 -19.77 14.06
CA GLY A 236 11.30 -20.63 13.88
C GLY A 236 11.26 -21.82 14.82
N PRO A 237 12.33 -22.63 14.83
CA PRO A 237 12.38 -23.91 15.55
C PRO A 237 12.18 -23.83 17.08
N SER A 238 12.37 -22.65 17.68
CA SER A 238 12.14 -22.47 19.12
C SER A 238 10.66 -22.45 19.52
N TRP A 239 9.74 -22.31 18.53
CA TRP A 239 8.30 -22.35 18.77
C TRP A 239 7.75 -23.77 18.52
N GLU A 240 7.14 -24.37 19.53
CA GLU A 240 6.56 -25.72 19.43
C GLU A 240 5.47 -25.87 18.35
N HIS A 241 4.78 -24.79 18.01
CA HIS A 241 3.75 -24.75 16.95
C HIS A 241 4.31 -24.35 15.59
N PHE A 242 5.59 -24.05 15.48
CA PHE A 242 6.22 -23.79 14.18
C PHE A 242 6.18 -25.03 13.30
N THR A 243 5.79 -24.87 12.05
CA THR A 243 5.77 -25.94 11.08
C THR A 243 6.65 -25.58 9.90
N PRO A 244 7.79 -26.29 9.69
CA PRO A 244 8.61 -26.13 8.50
C PRO A 244 7.78 -26.37 7.23
N LEU A 245 8.10 -25.66 6.15
CA LEU A 245 7.32 -25.69 4.91
C LEU A 245 7.13 -27.13 4.39
N ASP A 246 8.17 -27.94 4.44
CA ASP A 246 8.14 -29.35 3.97
C ASP A 246 7.28 -30.27 4.84
N SER A 247 6.98 -29.87 6.06
CA SER A 247 6.10 -30.60 6.98
C SER A 247 4.62 -30.22 6.82
N ILE A 248 4.29 -29.34 5.89
CA ILE A 248 2.91 -28.93 5.56
C ILE A 248 2.45 -29.69 4.32
N SER A 249 1.23 -30.20 4.33
CA SER A 249 0.62 -30.88 3.17
C SER A 249 0.80 -30.09 1.87
N PRO A 250 1.31 -30.71 0.79
CA PRO A 250 1.38 -30.05 -0.53
C PRO A 250 0.01 -29.55 -1.01
N LEU A 251 -1.08 -30.24 -0.67
CA LEU A 251 -2.44 -29.85 -0.98
C LEU A 251 -2.81 -28.52 -0.33
N LEU A 252 -2.47 -28.37 0.97
CA LEU A 252 -2.72 -27.11 1.66
C LEU A 252 -1.86 -25.98 1.11
N ARG A 253 -0.55 -26.21 0.97
CA ARG A 253 0.34 -25.19 0.41
C ARG A 253 -0.16 -24.67 -0.93
N MET A 254 -0.54 -25.58 -1.81
CA MET A 254 -1.04 -25.20 -3.13
C MET A 254 -2.44 -24.56 -3.07
N SER A 255 -3.34 -25.06 -2.22
CA SER A 255 -4.69 -24.47 -2.06
C SER A 255 -4.61 -23.01 -1.61
N VAL A 256 -3.79 -22.70 -0.58
CA VAL A 256 -3.58 -21.35 -0.09
C VAL A 256 -2.94 -20.47 -1.16
N MET A 257 -1.90 -20.96 -1.81
CA MET A 257 -1.22 -20.19 -2.88
C MET A 257 -2.17 -19.88 -4.02
N GLN A 258 -2.93 -20.85 -4.50
CA GLN A 258 -3.89 -20.66 -5.59
C GLN A 258 -5.08 -19.77 -5.22
N SER A 259 -5.41 -19.70 -3.94
CA SER A 259 -6.46 -18.81 -3.42
C SER A 259 -6.00 -17.37 -3.33
N GLU A 260 -4.82 -17.16 -2.78
CA GLU A 260 -4.31 -15.83 -2.39
C GLU A 260 -3.42 -15.19 -3.46
N ASP A 261 -2.52 -15.99 -4.07
CA ASP A 261 -1.49 -15.48 -4.97
C ASP A 261 -0.91 -16.62 -5.83
N GLY A 262 -1.64 -17.04 -6.85
CA GLY A 262 -1.28 -18.20 -7.68
C GLY A 262 0.04 -18.08 -8.42
N ALA A 263 0.60 -16.88 -8.54
CA ALA A 263 1.87 -16.59 -9.20
C ALA A 263 3.00 -16.22 -8.21
N PHE A 264 2.83 -16.47 -6.93
CA PHE A 264 3.74 -16.02 -5.85
C PHE A 264 5.23 -16.28 -6.12
N PHE A 265 5.59 -17.44 -6.63
CA PHE A 265 6.98 -17.80 -6.93
C PHE A 265 7.54 -17.17 -8.21
N TYR A 266 6.69 -16.53 -9.03
CA TYR A 266 7.06 -16.05 -10.37
C TYR A 266 7.17 -14.51 -10.47
N HIS A 267 6.50 -13.78 -9.57
CA HIS A 267 6.54 -12.32 -9.58
C HIS A 267 7.48 -11.75 -8.50
N LYS A 268 7.82 -10.47 -8.64
CA LYS A 268 8.67 -9.71 -7.70
C LYS A 268 7.82 -8.84 -6.77
N GLY A 269 6.94 -9.47 -6.00
CA GLY A 269 6.14 -8.81 -4.95
C GLY A 269 4.84 -8.15 -5.40
N PHE A 270 4.68 -7.84 -6.68
CA PHE A 270 3.49 -7.17 -7.22
C PHE A 270 2.93 -7.93 -8.42
N LEU A 271 1.61 -7.85 -8.58
CA LEU A 271 0.88 -8.31 -9.75
C LEU A 271 0.07 -7.13 -10.34
N PRO A 272 0.65 -6.37 -11.29
CA PRO A 272 -0.02 -5.21 -11.88
C PRO A 272 -1.40 -5.53 -12.46
N ASP A 273 -1.54 -6.66 -13.14
CA ASP A 273 -2.82 -7.10 -13.70
C ASP A 273 -3.87 -7.35 -12.62
N ALA A 274 -3.50 -7.97 -11.48
CA ALA A 274 -4.42 -8.19 -10.38
C ALA A 274 -4.83 -6.87 -9.71
N ILE A 275 -3.92 -5.90 -9.60
CA ILE A 275 -4.22 -4.56 -9.09
C ILE A 275 -5.18 -3.86 -10.06
N ARG A 276 -4.90 -3.93 -11.37
CA ARG A 276 -5.75 -3.35 -12.41
C ARG A 276 -7.17 -3.94 -12.37
N GLU A 277 -7.30 -5.26 -12.35
CA GLU A 277 -8.61 -5.93 -12.27
C GLU A 277 -9.37 -5.59 -10.98
N ALA A 278 -8.66 -5.49 -9.85
CA ALA A 278 -9.28 -5.07 -8.59
C ALA A 278 -9.80 -3.63 -8.68
N LEU A 279 -9.03 -2.70 -9.27
CA LEU A 279 -9.46 -1.32 -9.50
C LEU A 279 -10.70 -1.24 -10.39
N ILE A 280 -10.74 -1.98 -11.52
CA ILE A 280 -11.88 -2.03 -12.42
C ILE A 280 -13.12 -2.51 -11.66
N TYR A 281 -13.02 -3.63 -10.96
CA TYR A 281 -14.13 -4.19 -10.21
C TYR A 281 -14.64 -3.25 -9.11
N ASP A 282 -13.73 -2.67 -8.33
CA ASP A 282 -14.06 -1.74 -7.23
C ASP A 282 -14.76 -0.48 -7.75
N LEU A 283 -14.33 0.06 -8.91
CA LEU A 283 -14.98 1.18 -9.57
C LEU A 283 -16.38 0.80 -10.11
N GLN A 284 -16.55 -0.39 -10.69
CA GLN A 284 -17.83 -0.88 -11.17
C GLN A 284 -18.84 -1.02 -10.02
N VAL A 285 -18.44 -1.60 -8.90
CA VAL A 285 -19.31 -1.82 -7.74
C VAL A 285 -19.35 -0.63 -6.78
N LYS A 286 -18.56 0.43 -7.04
CA LYS A 286 -18.45 1.67 -6.25
C LYS A 286 -18.12 1.44 -4.77
N ARG A 287 -17.33 0.42 -4.48
CA ARG A 287 -16.85 0.07 -3.14
C ARG A 287 -15.58 -0.76 -3.23
N PHE A 288 -14.74 -0.73 -2.20
CA PHE A 288 -13.61 -1.65 -2.08
C PHE A 288 -14.12 -3.06 -1.77
N ALA A 289 -14.19 -3.92 -2.80
CA ALA A 289 -14.73 -5.27 -2.72
C ALA A 289 -13.71 -6.34 -3.11
N ARG A 290 -12.72 -6.01 -3.97
CA ARG A 290 -11.68 -6.93 -4.41
C ARG A 290 -10.30 -6.38 -4.02
N GLY A 291 -9.45 -7.24 -3.42
CA GLY A 291 -8.07 -6.91 -3.11
C GLY A 291 -7.12 -7.35 -4.23
N GLY A 292 -6.12 -6.51 -4.54
CA GLY A 292 -5.00 -6.85 -5.43
C GLY A 292 -3.70 -7.08 -4.66
N SER A 293 -3.75 -7.48 -3.39
CA SER A 293 -2.56 -7.68 -2.56
C SER A 293 -1.99 -9.09 -2.73
N THR A 294 -0.68 -9.20 -2.95
CA THR A 294 0.07 -10.44 -3.02
C THR A 294 0.41 -10.98 -1.62
N ILE A 295 0.90 -12.23 -1.55
CA ILE A 295 1.41 -12.81 -0.30
C ILE A 295 2.56 -11.96 0.27
N THR A 296 3.49 -11.48 -0.57
CA THR A 296 4.59 -10.60 -0.11
C THR A 296 4.04 -9.30 0.50
N MET A 297 3.05 -8.67 -0.11
CA MET A 297 2.40 -7.48 0.43
C MET A 297 1.71 -7.75 1.77
N GLN A 298 1.04 -8.90 1.90
CA GLN A 298 0.42 -9.32 3.16
C GLN A 298 1.44 -9.58 4.26
N LEU A 299 2.57 -10.21 3.93
CA LEU A 299 3.68 -10.43 4.85
C LEU A 299 4.26 -9.12 5.35
N VAL A 300 4.62 -8.22 4.44
CA VAL A 300 5.17 -6.90 4.80
C VAL A 300 4.22 -6.14 5.70
N LYS A 301 2.94 -6.10 5.35
CA LYS A 301 1.91 -5.49 6.18
C LYS A 301 1.87 -6.06 7.60
N ASN A 302 1.98 -7.39 7.74
CA ASN A 302 1.82 -8.05 9.02
C ASN A 302 3.10 -8.05 9.86
N VAL A 303 4.28 -8.13 9.23
CA VAL A 303 5.57 -8.27 9.91
C VAL A 303 6.24 -6.94 10.21
N PHE A 304 6.10 -5.94 9.34
CA PHE A 304 6.84 -4.68 9.43
C PHE A 304 5.98 -3.48 9.79
N LEU A 305 4.68 -3.49 9.41
CA LEU A 305 3.86 -2.29 9.53
C LEU A 305 2.90 -2.34 10.71
N ASN A 306 2.66 -1.19 11.32
CA ASN A 306 1.57 -1.03 12.26
C ASN A 306 0.21 -1.08 11.55
N ARG A 307 -0.88 -1.32 12.29
CA ARG A 307 -2.23 -1.49 11.71
C ARG A 307 -2.99 -0.20 11.41
N ASN A 308 -2.36 0.97 11.52
CA ASN A 308 -2.98 2.23 11.15
C ASN A 308 -3.21 2.30 9.64
N LYS A 309 -4.47 2.39 9.21
CA LYS A 309 -4.81 2.47 7.78
C LYS A 309 -4.65 3.92 7.31
N ASN A 310 -3.54 4.23 6.65
CA ASN A 310 -3.34 5.49 5.96
C ASN A 310 -2.62 5.29 4.62
N PHE A 311 -2.63 6.30 3.79
CA PHE A 311 -2.03 6.25 2.45
C PHE A 311 -0.50 6.07 2.51
N ALA A 312 0.15 6.74 3.44
CA ALA A 312 1.60 6.67 3.61
C ALA A 312 2.07 5.26 3.96
N ARG A 313 1.33 4.57 4.82
CA ARG A 313 1.61 3.17 5.15
C ARG A 313 1.54 2.27 3.91
N LYS A 314 0.64 2.55 2.97
CA LYS A 314 0.56 1.76 1.72
C LYS A 314 1.74 2.03 0.78
N LEU A 315 2.27 3.25 0.78
CA LEU A 315 3.51 3.57 0.08
C LEU A 315 4.74 2.93 0.75
N GLU A 316 4.83 2.97 2.08
CA GLU A 316 5.89 2.29 2.83
C GLU A 316 5.85 0.77 2.58
N GLU A 317 4.66 0.16 2.60
CA GLU A 317 4.45 -1.25 2.24
C GLU A 317 5.04 -1.55 0.86
N ALA A 318 4.70 -0.75 -0.15
CA ALA A 318 5.19 -0.95 -1.51
C ALA A 318 6.71 -0.83 -1.60
N LEU A 319 7.33 0.15 -0.93
CA LEU A 319 8.79 0.29 -0.92
C LEU A 319 9.47 -0.89 -0.20
N ILE A 320 8.94 -1.35 0.94
CA ILE A 320 9.52 -2.49 1.67
C ILE A 320 9.37 -3.78 0.84
N VAL A 321 8.22 -4.01 0.19
CA VAL A 321 8.02 -5.15 -0.72
C VAL A 321 9.07 -5.11 -1.83
N TRP A 322 9.23 -3.96 -2.48
CA TRP A 322 10.19 -3.80 -3.55
C TRP A 322 11.64 -4.06 -3.08
N LEU A 323 12.02 -3.55 -1.91
CA LEU A 323 13.36 -3.76 -1.33
C LEU A 323 13.62 -5.23 -1.03
N ILE A 324 12.68 -5.93 -0.38
CA ILE A 324 12.83 -7.35 -0.02
C ILE A 324 12.97 -8.22 -1.27
N GLU A 325 12.16 -7.98 -2.28
CA GLU A 325 12.15 -8.79 -3.50
C GLU A 325 13.35 -8.47 -4.42
N THR A 326 13.72 -7.21 -4.54
CA THR A 326 14.86 -6.78 -5.40
C THR A 326 16.19 -7.24 -4.83
N GLU A 327 16.42 -7.04 -3.54
CA GLU A 327 17.65 -7.47 -2.87
C GLU A 327 17.62 -8.95 -2.43
N ARG A 328 16.49 -9.65 -2.64
CA ARG A 328 16.28 -11.06 -2.22
C ARG A 328 16.64 -11.28 -0.75
N LEU A 329 16.19 -10.36 0.11
CA LEU A 329 16.51 -10.37 1.53
C LEU A 329 15.94 -11.58 2.27
N THR A 330 14.93 -12.22 1.70
CA THR A 330 14.33 -13.47 2.19
C THR A 330 13.92 -14.31 0.97
N SER A 331 14.18 -15.63 0.98
CA SER A 331 13.75 -16.49 -0.12
C SER A 331 12.23 -16.62 -0.19
N LYS A 332 11.69 -16.93 -1.36
CA LYS A 332 10.24 -17.14 -1.56
C LYS A 332 9.72 -18.27 -0.70
N GLU A 333 10.47 -19.35 -0.56
CA GLU A 333 10.14 -20.50 0.28
C GLU A 333 10.01 -20.06 1.73
N ARG A 334 10.99 -19.29 2.25
CA ARG A 334 10.95 -18.80 3.62
C ARG A 334 9.83 -17.78 3.83
N MET A 335 9.59 -16.89 2.88
CA MET A 335 8.45 -16.00 2.94
C MET A 335 7.13 -16.76 3.03
N TYR A 336 6.97 -17.82 2.24
CA TYR A 336 5.77 -18.63 2.27
C TYR A 336 5.62 -19.45 3.56
N GLU A 337 6.72 -20.00 4.07
CA GLU A 337 6.77 -20.63 5.38
C GLU A 337 6.34 -19.68 6.50
N VAL A 338 6.90 -18.47 6.53
CA VAL A 338 6.50 -17.43 7.48
C VAL A 338 5.01 -17.11 7.33
N TYR A 339 4.51 -16.94 6.12
CA TYR A 339 3.10 -16.64 5.86
C TYR A 339 2.17 -17.67 6.48
N LEU A 340 2.41 -18.96 6.25
CA LEU A 340 1.57 -20.05 6.76
C LEU A 340 1.65 -20.17 8.29
N ASN A 341 2.75 -19.73 8.91
CA ASN A 341 2.95 -19.78 10.36
C ASN A 341 2.45 -18.52 11.09
N ILE A 342 2.26 -17.37 10.41
CA ILE A 342 1.71 -16.16 11.05
C ILE A 342 0.25 -15.87 10.69
N ALA A 343 -0.29 -16.51 9.65
CA ALA A 343 -1.66 -16.30 9.23
C ALA A 343 -2.64 -16.59 10.37
N GLU A 344 -3.66 -15.74 10.52
CA GLU A 344 -4.78 -16.00 11.40
C GLU A 344 -5.77 -16.91 10.68
N TRP A 345 -6.15 -18.02 11.28
CA TRP A 345 -7.05 -19.03 10.72
C TRP A 345 -8.38 -19.13 11.45
N GLY A 346 -8.52 -18.42 12.54
CA GLY A 346 -9.70 -18.35 13.37
C GLY A 346 -9.48 -17.32 14.48
N PRO A 347 -10.46 -17.03 15.33
CA PRO A 347 -10.29 -16.11 16.43
C PRO A 347 -9.10 -16.54 17.33
N LEU A 348 -8.01 -15.78 17.33
CA LEU A 348 -6.76 -16.05 18.06
C LEU A 348 -6.04 -17.35 17.69
N VAL A 349 -6.38 -17.99 16.56
CA VAL A 349 -5.71 -19.18 16.03
C VAL A 349 -4.67 -18.75 15.01
N TYR A 350 -3.40 -18.86 15.36
CA TYR A 350 -2.28 -18.43 14.52
C TYR A 350 -1.40 -19.59 14.09
N GLY A 351 -1.08 -19.60 12.82
CA GLY A 351 -0.24 -20.62 12.19
C GLY A 351 -0.97 -21.92 11.89
N ILE A 352 -0.44 -22.61 10.90
CA ILE A 352 -1.09 -23.81 10.33
C ILE A 352 -1.13 -24.98 11.30
N ARG A 353 -0.19 -25.07 12.24
CA ARG A 353 -0.19 -26.13 13.26
C ARG A 353 -1.41 -26.03 14.15
N GLU A 354 -1.67 -24.82 14.68
CA GLU A 354 -2.83 -24.59 15.52
C GLU A 354 -4.13 -24.72 14.73
N ALA A 355 -4.17 -24.22 13.49
CA ALA A 355 -5.35 -24.32 12.63
C ALA A 355 -5.73 -25.80 12.37
N SER A 356 -4.75 -26.63 12.03
CA SER A 356 -4.99 -28.07 11.76
C SER A 356 -5.53 -28.81 12.97
N ALA A 357 -5.02 -28.48 14.17
CA ALA A 357 -5.52 -29.03 15.43
C ALA A 357 -6.91 -28.47 15.75
N TYR A 358 -7.11 -27.15 15.65
CA TYR A 358 -8.34 -26.46 15.99
C TYR A 358 -9.55 -26.92 15.18
N TYR A 359 -9.36 -27.14 13.87
CA TYR A 359 -10.47 -27.58 13.00
C TYR A 359 -10.60 -29.10 12.91
N PHE A 360 -9.50 -29.85 12.87
CA PHE A 360 -9.52 -31.23 12.45
C PHE A 360 -8.82 -32.20 13.42
N ASN A 361 -8.25 -31.70 14.51
CA ASN A 361 -7.43 -32.49 15.43
C ASN A 361 -6.33 -33.31 14.70
N LYS A 362 -5.72 -32.69 13.66
CA LYS A 362 -4.71 -33.31 12.79
C LYS A 362 -3.40 -32.53 12.78
N ARG A 363 -2.35 -33.17 12.29
CA ARG A 363 -1.09 -32.48 11.93
C ARG A 363 -1.24 -31.83 10.54
N PRO A 364 -0.51 -30.73 10.25
CA PRO A 364 -0.57 -30.05 8.93
C PRO A 364 -0.26 -30.96 7.73
N SER A 365 0.55 -32.01 7.92
CA SER A 365 0.89 -32.99 6.88
C SER A 365 -0.24 -33.98 6.56
N GLN A 366 -1.28 -34.07 7.40
CA GLN A 366 -2.38 -35.06 7.30
C GLN A 366 -3.67 -34.48 6.73
N LEU A 367 -3.66 -33.21 6.37
CA LEU A 367 -4.85 -32.54 5.82
C LEU A 367 -5.23 -33.13 4.46
N THR A 368 -6.52 -33.41 4.28
CA THR A 368 -7.08 -33.84 3.00
C THR A 368 -7.23 -32.70 2.01
N THR A 369 -7.66 -32.99 0.79
CA THR A 369 -7.94 -31.97 -0.24
C THR A 369 -9.05 -31.02 0.22
N GLU A 370 -10.16 -31.57 0.72
CA GLU A 370 -11.32 -30.82 1.17
C GLU A 370 -10.97 -29.92 2.36
N GLU A 371 -10.26 -30.44 3.35
CA GLU A 371 -9.78 -29.70 4.52
C GLU A 371 -8.81 -28.58 4.13
N SER A 372 -7.92 -28.85 3.18
CA SER A 372 -6.97 -27.89 2.64
C SER A 372 -7.66 -26.73 1.91
N ILE A 373 -8.67 -27.03 1.10
CA ILE A 373 -9.45 -26.02 0.40
C ILE A 373 -10.29 -25.20 1.39
N PHE A 374 -10.88 -25.84 2.40
CA PHE A 374 -11.61 -25.12 3.45
C PHE A 374 -10.69 -24.12 4.16
N LEU A 375 -9.53 -24.55 4.64
CA LEU A 375 -8.59 -23.67 5.31
C LEU A 375 -8.18 -22.51 4.41
N ALA A 376 -7.87 -22.73 3.14
CA ALA A 376 -7.58 -21.67 2.19
C ALA A 376 -8.74 -20.65 2.07
N SER A 377 -10.00 -21.11 2.12
CA SER A 377 -11.18 -20.26 1.98
C SER A 377 -11.40 -19.27 3.12
N ILE A 378 -10.91 -19.58 4.31
CA ILE A 378 -11.16 -18.76 5.52
C ILE A 378 -10.10 -17.69 5.77
N ILE A 379 -8.94 -17.74 5.13
CA ILE A 379 -7.84 -16.76 5.29
C ILE A 379 -8.31 -15.30 5.12
N PRO A 380 -9.15 -14.95 4.14
CA PRO A 380 -9.60 -13.56 3.99
C PRO A 380 -10.47 -13.04 5.15
N LYS A 381 -11.16 -13.94 5.86
CA LYS A 381 -12.09 -13.61 6.95
C LYS A 381 -12.07 -14.65 8.08
N PRO A 382 -10.91 -14.88 8.72
CA PRO A 382 -10.73 -16.00 9.65
C PRO A 382 -11.67 -15.93 10.85
N LYS A 383 -11.96 -14.74 11.37
CA LYS A 383 -12.88 -14.55 12.52
C LYS A 383 -14.35 -14.83 12.19
N HIS A 384 -14.68 -14.93 10.91
CA HIS A 384 -16.04 -15.19 10.42
C HIS A 384 -16.19 -16.57 9.75
N PHE A 385 -15.27 -17.50 10.03
CA PHE A 385 -15.28 -18.83 9.40
C PHE A 385 -16.61 -19.57 9.60
N ARG A 386 -17.30 -19.38 10.73
CA ARG A 386 -18.61 -19.97 11.01
C ARG A 386 -19.67 -19.58 9.98
N ASN A 387 -19.53 -18.46 9.30
CA ASN A 387 -20.42 -18.07 8.21
C ASN A 387 -20.37 -19.02 7.00
N SER A 388 -19.35 -19.86 6.90
CA SER A 388 -19.23 -20.90 5.87
C SER A 388 -20.09 -22.15 6.16
N PHE A 389 -20.56 -22.29 7.41
CA PHE A 389 -21.35 -23.43 7.85
C PHE A 389 -22.85 -23.13 7.86
N ALA A 390 -23.68 -24.14 7.57
CA ALA A 390 -25.11 -24.15 7.78
C ALA A 390 -25.44 -24.55 9.24
N GLU A 391 -26.71 -24.43 9.62
CA GLU A 391 -27.15 -24.75 10.99
C GLU A 391 -26.93 -26.24 11.37
N ASN A 392 -26.86 -27.13 10.40
CA ASN A 392 -26.57 -28.54 10.60
C ASN A 392 -25.07 -28.86 10.72
N GLY A 393 -24.19 -27.86 10.79
CA GLY A 393 -22.74 -28.03 10.88
C GLY A 393 -22.03 -28.40 9.57
N GLN A 394 -22.76 -28.54 8.45
CA GLN A 394 -22.16 -28.77 7.15
C GLN A 394 -21.77 -27.47 6.46
N LEU A 395 -20.81 -27.52 5.55
CA LEU A 395 -20.50 -26.37 4.70
C LEU A 395 -21.67 -25.99 3.81
N LYS A 396 -21.87 -24.70 3.61
CA LYS A 396 -22.93 -24.17 2.76
C LYS A 396 -22.68 -24.54 1.29
N LYS A 397 -23.75 -24.80 0.55
CA LYS A 397 -23.70 -25.11 -0.90
C LYS A 397 -23.00 -24.06 -1.75
N ASN A 398 -23.02 -22.79 -1.34
CA ASN A 398 -22.32 -21.73 -2.07
C ASN A 398 -20.78 -21.88 -2.06
N MET A 399 -20.23 -22.79 -1.26
CA MET A 399 -18.81 -23.15 -1.29
C MET A 399 -18.43 -24.06 -2.47
N GLU A 400 -19.39 -24.75 -3.12
CA GLU A 400 -19.11 -25.69 -4.21
C GLU A 400 -18.30 -25.07 -5.35
N GLY A 401 -18.65 -23.86 -5.78
CA GLY A 401 -17.93 -23.14 -6.84
C GLY A 401 -16.47 -22.85 -6.47
N TYR A 402 -16.21 -22.46 -5.22
CA TYR A 402 -14.87 -22.23 -4.74
C TYR A 402 -14.06 -23.54 -4.68
N TYR A 403 -14.66 -24.61 -4.16
CA TYR A 403 -14.03 -25.93 -4.10
C TYR A 403 -13.63 -26.45 -5.49
N LYS A 404 -14.53 -26.39 -6.47
CA LYS A 404 -14.24 -26.77 -7.85
C LYS A 404 -13.14 -25.90 -8.48
N LEU A 405 -13.16 -24.59 -8.22
CA LEU A 405 -12.13 -23.69 -8.73
C LEU A 405 -10.74 -24.07 -8.21
N ILE A 406 -10.60 -24.25 -6.89
CA ILE A 406 -9.30 -24.60 -6.30
C ILE A 406 -8.88 -26.01 -6.67
N ALA A 407 -9.79 -27.00 -6.62
CA ALA A 407 -9.52 -28.37 -7.02
C ALA A 407 -9.06 -28.47 -8.49
N GLY A 408 -9.72 -27.76 -9.41
CA GLY A 408 -9.28 -27.69 -10.80
C GLY A 408 -7.84 -27.13 -10.94
N ARG A 409 -7.48 -26.14 -10.14
CA ARG A 409 -6.11 -25.61 -10.10
C ARG A 409 -5.12 -26.62 -9.52
N LEU A 410 -5.52 -27.39 -8.51
CA LEU A 410 -4.69 -28.47 -7.94
C LEU A 410 -4.46 -29.58 -8.98
N ALA A 411 -5.49 -29.97 -9.75
CA ALA A 411 -5.38 -30.94 -10.83
C ALA A 411 -4.43 -30.45 -11.94
N GLN A 412 -4.55 -29.21 -12.36
CA GLN A 412 -3.62 -28.58 -13.32
C GLN A 412 -2.16 -28.59 -12.85
N LYS A 413 -1.92 -28.61 -11.53
CA LYS A 413 -0.58 -28.74 -10.92
C LYS A 413 -0.18 -30.19 -10.66
N GLY A 414 -1.02 -31.16 -11.02
CA GLY A 414 -0.75 -32.60 -10.86
C GLY A 414 -0.79 -33.10 -9.43
N LEU A 415 -1.43 -32.37 -8.51
CA LEU A 415 -1.54 -32.75 -7.09
C LEU A 415 -2.72 -33.66 -6.80
N ILE A 416 -3.78 -33.59 -7.62
CA ILE A 416 -4.93 -34.49 -7.61
C ILE A 416 -5.29 -34.85 -9.05
N SER A 417 -6.10 -35.89 -9.22
CA SER A 417 -6.61 -36.26 -10.55
C SER A 417 -7.73 -35.32 -11.01
N GLU A 418 -7.99 -35.24 -12.33
CA GLU A 418 -9.13 -34.50 -12.86
C GLU A 418 -10.47 -35.07 -12.35
N ILE A 419 -10.55 -36.38 -12.16
CA ILE A 419 -11.74 -37.04 -11.63
C ILE A 419 -12.01 -36.57 -10.18
N GLU A 420 -10.97 -36.49 -9.34
CA GLU A 420 -11.11 -35.95 -7.98
C GLU A 420 -11.55 -34.49 -7.99
N ALA A 421 -10.99 -33.66 -8.89
CA ALA A 421 -11.36 -32.26 -9.02
C ALA A 421 -12.83 -32.07 -9.45
N ASP A 422 -13.29 -32.89 -10.36
CA ASP A 422 -14.69 -32.85 -10.87
C ASP A 422 -15.71 -33.35 -9.85
N THR A 423 -15.33 -34.32 -9.02
CA THR A 423 -16.22 -34.95 -8.04
C THR A 423 -16.16 -34.33 -6.66
N ILE A 424 -15.22 -33.39 -6.42
CA ILE A 424 -15.02 -32.78 -5.10
C ILE A 424 -16.28 -32.07 -4.61
N ARG A 425 -16.54 -32.21 -3.33
CA ARG A 425 -17.66 -31.53 -2.65
C ARG A 425 -17.14 -30.83 -1.41
N PRO A 426 -17.79 -29.73 -0.97
CA PRO A 426 -17.47 -29.06 0.30
C PRO A 426 -17.97 -29.91 1.47
N ASP A 427 -17.36 -31.08 1.65
CA ASP A 427 -17.68 -32.01 2.73
C ASP A 427 -16.47 -32.18 3.64
N ILE A 428 -16.56 -31.58 4.81
CA ILE A 428 -15.54 -31.68 5.86
C ILE A 428 -16.21 -32.03 7.18
N GLN A 429 -15.51 -32.82 7.98
CA GLN A 429 -15.92 -33.08 9.35
C GLN A 429 -15.00 -32.30 10.31
N VAL A 430 -15.56 -31.32 11.00
CA VAL A 430 -14.84 -30.63 12.06
C VAL A 430 -14.80 -31.51 13.30
N THR A 431 -13.60 -31.90 13.70
CA THR A 431 -13.33 -32.81 14.84
C THR A 431 -12.54 -32.15 15.95
N GLY A 432 -12.10 -30.92 15.76
CA GLY A 432 -11.43 -30.09 16.76
C GLY A 432 -12.38 -29.15 17.47
N ASP A 433 -11.83 -28.13 18.12
CA ASP A 433 -12.55 -27.21 19.01
C ASP A 433 -13.24 -26.02 18.29
N ALA A 434 -13.35 -26.09 16.95
CA ALA A 434 -13.83 -24.95 16.14
C ALA A 434 -15.35 -24.72 16.22
N LEU A 435 -16.16 -25.73 16.49
CA LEU A 435 -17.63 -25.68 16.48
C LEU A 435 -18.24 -25.97 17.83
#